data_a6193242c6166a0c0da721446a63607d
#
_entry.id   a6193242c6166a0c0da721446a63607d
#
_cell.length_a   1.000
_cell.length_b   1.000
_cell.length_c   1.000
_cell.angle_alpha   90.00
_cell.angle_beta   90.00
_cell.angle_gamma   90.00
#
_symmetry.space_group_name_H-M   'P 1'
#
loop_
_entity.id
_entity.type
_entity.pdbx_description
1 polymer ?
#
loop_
_entity_poly.entity_id
_entity_poly.type
_entity_poly.pdbx_seq_one_letter_code
_entity_poly.pdbx_strand_id
1 'polypeptide(L)'
;SIEKMIESTKEAYYESLQISSLQWHENNNEYETFVKYVLGIVLGAYREFSSRVQLLITCGLTKPERIQEIIKSTLGTICKAEIAEKCPDISKITIQRTLAELIEAGKIEKIGGGRYTKYTWKN
;
A
#
# COMPACT_ATOMS: atom_id res chain seq x y z
N SER A 1 11.63 11.10 -2.37
CA SER A 1 11.45 11.69 -3.70
C SER A 1 11.92 10.74 -4.79
N ILE A 2 11.50 10.94 -6.02
CA ILE A 2 11.88 10.11 -7.17
C ILE A 2 13.41 10.15 -7.37
N GLU A 3 14.04 11.32 -7.27
CA GLU A 3 15.48 11.49 -7.40
C GLU A 3 16.26 10.65 -6.40
N LYS A 4 15.81 10.65 -5.13
CA LYS A 4 16.44 9.86 -4.07
C LYS A 4 16.29 8.35 -4.31
N MET A 5 15.19 7.91 -4.91
CA MET A 5 14.98 6.51 -5.27
C MET A 5 15.89 6.10 -6.43
N ILE A 6 16.03 6.97 -7.45
CA ILE A 6 16.97 6.74 -8.56
C ILE A 6 18.40 6.70 -8.03
N GLU A 7 18.78 7.62 -7.13
CA GLU A 7 20.09 7.64 -6.50
C GLU A 7 20.39 6.33 -5.74
N SER A 8 19.41 5.81 -4.98
CA SER A 8 19.56 4.55 -4.24
C SER A 8 19.62 3.32 -5.14
N THR A 9 19.15 3.41 -6.38
CA THR A 9 19.16 2.34 -7.39
C THR A 9 19.97 2.71 -8.63
N LYS A 10 21.00 3.51 -8.44
CA LYS A 10 21.82 4.10 -9.51
C LYS A 10 22.38 3.06 -10.49
N GLU A 11 22.83 1.94 -9.98
CA GLU A 11 23.35 0.84 -10.80
C GLU A 11 22.28 0.29 -11.74
N ALA A 12 21.08 -0.01 -11.21
CA ALA A 12 19.95 -0.50 -12.00
C ALA A 12 19.47 0.55 -13.02
N TYR A 13 19.57 1.84 -12.71
CA TYR A 13 19.29 2.92 -13.66
C TYR A 13 20.22 2.85 -14.87
N TYR A 14 21.53 2.81 -14.63
CA TYR A 14 22.51 2.75 -15.73
C TYR A 14 22.45 1.45 -16.51
N GLU A 15 22.25 0.31 -15.82
CA GLU A 15 22.08 -0.99 -16.46
C GLU A 15 20.86 -1.01 -17.40
N SER A 16 19.70 -0.54 -16.92
CA SER A 16 18.47 -0.48 -17.73
C SER A 16 18.62 0.45 -18.93
N LEU A 17 19.32 1.58 -18.74
CA LEU A 17 19.60 2.52 -19.81
C LEU A 17 20.57 1.93 -20.85
N GLN A 18 21.61 1.23 -20.41
CA GLN A 18 22.57 0.57 -21.28
C GLN A 18 21.90 -0.52 -22.12
N ILE A 19 21.10 -1.39 -21.50
CA ILE A 19 20.37 -2.46 -22.20
C ILE A 19 19.45 -1.86 -23.25
N SER A 20 18.69 -0.83 -22.90
CA SER A 20 17.75 -0.17 -23.83
C SER A 20 18.44 0.64 -24.92
N SER A 21 19.73 0.94 -24.76
CA SER A 21 20.53 1.66 -25.77
C SER A 21 21.29 0.74 -26.75
N LEU A 22 21.28 -0.58 -26.50
CA LEU A 22 21.92 -1.52 -27.41
C LEU A 22 21.28 -1.44 -28.80
N GLN A 23 22.13 -1.45 -29.83
CA GLN A 23 21.70 -1.36 -31.24
C GLN A 23 20.92 -0.06 -31.60
N TRP A 24 21.16 1.00 -30.85
CA TRP A 24 20.55 2.32 -31.13
C TRP A 24 20.84 2.81 -32.56
N HIS A 25 22.08 2.66 -33.01
CA HIS A 25 22.49 3.10 -34.35
C HIS A 25 21.88 2.26 -35.47
N GLU A 26 21.46 1.04 -35.16
CA GLU A 26 20.83 0.10 -36.10
C GLU A 26 19.30 0.24 -36.09
N ASN A 27 18.77 1.17 -35.30
CA ASN A 27 17.34 1.37 -35.07
C ASN A 27 16.60 0.10 -34.60
N ASN A 28 17.31 -0.76 -33.86
CA ASN A 28 16.83 -2.03 -33.33
C ASN A 28 16.99 -2.11 -31.80
N ASN A 29 16.96 -0.95 -31.13
CA ASN A 29 16.99 -0.86 -29.68
C ASN A 29 15.61 -1.16 -29.08
N GLU A 30 15.59 -1.59 -27.82
CA GLU A 30 14.34 -1.86 -27.10
C GLU A 30 14.23 -0.92 -25.88
N TYR A 31 13.02 -0.49 -25.59
CA TYR A 31 12.76 0.43 -24.46
C TYR A 31 12.13 -0.25 -23.25
N GLU A 32 11.74 -1.50 -23.35
CA GLU A 32 10.94 -2.20 -22.34
C GLU A 32 11.65 -2.24 -20.99
N THR A 33 12.94 -2.52 -20.97
CA THR A 33 13.74 -2.61 -19.75
C THR A 33 13.82 -1.27 -19.01
N PHE A 34 14.06 -0.17 -19.72
CA PHE A 34 14.09 1.16 -19.12
C PHE A 34 12.71 1.62 -18.66
N VAL A 35 11.67 1.36 -19.46
CA VAL A 35 10.28 1.69 -19.08
C VAL A 35 9.85 0.94 -17.82
N LYS A 36 10.16 -0.36 -17.72
CA LYS A 36 9.89 -1.15 -16.50
C LYS A 36 10.60 -0.59 -15.28
N TYR A 37 11.86 -0.18 -15.42
CA TYR A 37 12.60 0.48 -14.34
C TYR A 37 11.91 1.77 -13.89
N VAL A 38 11.58 2.67 -14.81
CA VAL A 38 10.91 3.95 -14.50
C VAL A 38 9.57 3.74 -13.83
N LEU A 39 8.76 2.81 -14.34
CA LEU A 39 7.46 2.45 -13.71
C LEU A 39 7.64 1.91 -12.30
N GLY A 40 8.69 1.11 -12.06
CA GLY A 40 9.05 0.63 -10.72
C GLY A 40 9.39 1.77 -9.75
N ILE A 41 10.15 2.76 -10.20
CA ILE A 41 10.48 3.96 -9.43
C ILE A 41 9.22 4.77 -9.10
N VAL A 42 8.36 5.02 -10.09
CA VAL A 42 7.09 5.75 -9.89
C VAL A 42 6.17 5.02 -8.88
N LEU A 43 6.03 3.71 -9.02
CA LEU A 43 5.24 2.90 -8.10
C LEU A 43 5.80 2.93 -6.68
N GLY A 44 7.13 2.84 -6.54
CA GLY A 44 7.81 2.95 -5.24
C GLY A 44 7.60 4.32 -4.58
N ALA A 45 7.74 5.41 -5.35
CA ALA A 45 7.48 6.77 -4.88
C ALA A 45 6.03 6.96 -4.43
N TYR A 46 5.08 6.41 -5.19
CA TYR A 46 3.67 6.46 -4.83
C TYR A 46 3.38 5.71 -3.53
N ARG A 47 3.95 4.53 -3.34
CA ARG A 47 3.81 3.74 -2.09
C ARG A 47 4.41 4.48 -0.89
N GLU A 48 5.60 5.07 -1.05
CA GLU A 48 6.23 5.87 0.01
C GLU A 48 5.35 7.08 0.37
N PHE A 49 4.84 7.79 -0.62
CA PHE A 49 3.94 8.91 -0.41
C PHE A 49 2.65 8.51 0.30
N SER A 50 2.00 7.45 -0.17
CA SER A 50 0.77 6.91 0.45
C SER A 50 0.98 6.55 1.91
N SER A 51 2.12 5.91 2.26
CA SER A 51 2.46 5.58 3.65
C SER A 51 2.62 6.82 4.51
N ARG A 52 3.24 7.88 4.00
CA ARG A 52 3.39 9.15 4.73
C ARG A 52 2.05 9.86 4.93
N VAL A 53 1.20 9.89 3.92
CA VAL A 53 -0.16 10.45 4.02
C VAL A 53 -0.97 9.68 5.05
N GLN A 54 -0.90 8.35 5.05
CA GLN A 54 -1.59 7.52 6.04
C GLN A 54 -1.14 7.85 7.47
N LEU A 55 0.16 8.06 7.69
CA LEU A 55 0.67 8.50 9.00
C LEU A 55 0.10 9.84 9.44
N LEU A 56 0.00 10.81 8.52
CA LEU A 56 -0.56 12.13 8.81
C LEU A 56 -2.06 12.06 9.13
N ILE A 57 -2.82 11.29 8.37
CA ILE A 57 -4.26 11.11 8.58
C ILE A 57 -4.53 10.45 9.94
N THR A 58 -3.68 9.51 10.35
CA THR A 58 -3.84 8.79 11.63
C THR A 58 -3.20 9.47 12.83
N CYS A 59 -2.47 10.57 12.60
CA CYS A 59 -1.86 11.35 13.68
C CYS A 59 -2.95 11.98 14.57
N GLY A 60 -2.90 11.67 15.87
CA GLY A 60 -3.88 12.15 16.85
C GLY A 60 -5.14 11.29 17.00
N LEU A 61 -5.33 10.27 16.16
CA LEU A 61 -6.45 9.34 16.32
C LEU A 61 -6.16 8.29 17.39
N THR A 62 -7.21 7.90 18.12
CA THR A 62 -7.17 6.75 19.03
C THR A 62 -7.00 5.43 18.25
N LYS A 63 -6.60 4.37 18.95
CA LYS A 63 -6.45 3.04 18.30
C LYS A 63 -7.71 2.56 17.56
N PRO A 64 -8.92 2.66 18.14
CA PRO A 64 -10.15 2.32 17.45
C PRO A 64 -10.43 3.21 16.22
N GLU A 65 -10.21 4.52 16.32
CA GLU A 65 -10.40 5.44 15.21
C GLU A 65 -9.43 5.16 14.05
N ARG A 66 -8.18 4.77 14.33
CA ARG A 66 -7.21 4.34 13.32
C ARG A 66 -7.68 3.11 12.57
N ILE A 67 -8.22 2.12 13.27
CA ILE A 67 -8.79 0.91 12.65
C ILE A 67 -9.97 1.29 11.76
N GLN A 68 -10.86 2.17 12.24
CA GLN A 68 -12.00 2.66 11.47
C GLN A 68 -11.56 3.35 10.17
N GLU A 69 -10.57 4.24 10.22
CA GLU A 69 -10.04 4.94 9.04
C GLU A 69 -9.37 3.98 8.04
N ILE A 70 -8.67 2.96 8.51
CA ILE A 70 -8.08 1.93 7.64
C ILE A 70 -9.17 1.19 6.85
N ILE A 71 -10.25 0.79 7.51
CA ILE A 71 -11.36 0.08 6.85
C ILE A 71 -12.06 1.01 5.86
N LYS A 72 -12.31 2.26 6.25
CA LYS A 72 -12.97 3.27 5.43
C LYS A 72 -12.17 3.65 4.18
N SER A 73 -10.85 3.76 4.30
CA SER A 73 -9.95 4.10 3.20
C SER A 73 -9.63 2.92 2.28
N THR A 74 -9.97 1.70 2.69
CA THR A 74 -9.73 0.51 1.87
C THR A 74 -10.84 0.33 0.83
N LEU A 75 -10.46 0.34 -0.44
CA LEU A 75 -11.39 0.01 -1.53
C LEU A 75 -11.69 -1.50 -1.52
N GLY A 76 -12.96 -1.84 -1.26
CA GLY A 76 -13.42 -3.22 -1.20
C GLY A 76 -13.40 -3.82 0.21
N THR A 77 -12.73 -4.94 0.38
CA THR A 77 -12.74 -5.70 1.63
C THR A 77 -11.35 -5.85 2.24
N ILE A 78 -11.26 -5.85 3.56
CA ILE A 78 -10.02 -6.02 4.32
C ILE A 78 -10.16 -7.15 5.35
N CYS A 79 -9.11 -7.93 5.58
CA CYS A 79 -9.09 -8.95 6.63
C CYS A 79 -8.37 -8.46 7.91
N LYS A 80 -8.55 -9.21 9.02
CA LYS A 80 -7.88 -8.88 10.30
C LYS A 80 -6.36 -8.86 10.21
N ALA A 81 -5.78 -9.74 9.40
CA ALA A 81 -4.33 -9.82 9.23
C ALA A 81 -3.78 -8.56 8.58
N GLU A 82 -4.45 -8.06 7.54
CA GLU A 82 -4.08 -6.82 6.85
C GLU A 82 -4.23 -5.59 7.75
N ILE A 83 -5.25 -5.56 8.63
CA ILE A 83 -5.39 -4.49 9.64
C ILE A 83 -4.23 -4.54 10.64
N ALA A 84 -3.86 -5.74 11.12
CA ALA A 84 -2.75 -5.92 12.05
C ALA A 84 -1.40 -5.54 11.43
N GLU A 85 -1.21 -5.81 10.15
CA GLU A 85 -0.01 -5.42 9.40
C GLU A 85 0.12 -3.90 9.27
N LYS A 86 -1.00 -3.21 9.02
CA LYS A 86 -1.05 -1.73 8.94
C LYS A 86 -0.94 -1.04 10.31
N CYS A 87 -1.27 -1.74 11.40
CA CYS A 87 -1.21 -1.23 12.76
C CYS A 87 -0.46 -2.20 13.69
N PRO A 88 0.85 -2.36 13.56
CA PRO A 88 1.62 -3.32 14.35
C PRO A 88 1.66 -2.99 15.86
N ASP A 89 1.37 -1.75 16.23
CA ASP A 89 1.28 -1.26 17.61
C ASP A 89 -0.07 -1.56 18.29
N ILE A 90 -1.05 -2.10 17.55
CA ILE A 90 -2.38 -2.44 18.07
C ILE A 90 -2.49 -3.95 18.26
N SER A 91 -2.85 -4.37 19.49
CA SER A 91 -3.00 -5.80 19.78
C SER A 91 -4.17 -6.41 19.00
N LYS A 92 -4.04 -7.70 18.67
CA LYS A 92 -5.11 -8.48 18.00
C LYS A 92 -6.45 -8.43 18.76
N ILE A 93 -6.38 -8.39 20.09
CA ILE A 93 -7.57 -8.30 20.96
C ILE A 93 -8.28 -6.96 20.76
N THR A 94 -7.52 -5.87 20.72
CA THR A 94 -8.07 -4.53 20.46
C THR A 94 -8.70 -4.45 19.08
N ILE A 95 -8.04 -5.01 18.05
CA ILE A 95 -8.61 -5.08 16.69
C ILE A 95 -9.93 -5.84 16.69
N GLN A 96 -9.99 -7.02 17.34
CA GLN A 96 -11.22 -7.82 17.40
C GLN A 96 -12.36 -7.08 18.09
N ARG A 97 -12.08 -6.42 19.22
CA ARG A 97 -13.07 -5.66 19.97
C ARG A 97 -13.61 -4.49 19.14
N THR A 98 -12.72 -3.72 18.53
CA THR A 98 -13.13 -2.58 17.67
C THR A 98 -13.96 -3.04 16.47
N LEU A 99 -13.59 -4.15 15.84
CA LEU A 99 -14.38 -4.72 14.74
C LEU A 99 -15.77 -5.14 15.19
N ALA A 100 -15.91 -5.74 16.38
CA ALA A 100 -17.22 -6.11 16.94
C ALA A 100 -18.08 -4.85 17.22
N GLU A 101 -17.49 -3.84 17.84
CA GLU A 101 -18.15 -2.55 18.10
C GLU A 101 -18.62 -1.86 16.80
N LEU A 102 -17.80 -1.87 15.74
CA LEU A 102 -18.14 -1.29 14.45
C LEU A 102 -19.22 -2.06 13.70
N ILE A 103 -19.29 -3.38 13.87
CA ILE A 103 -20.37 -4.22 13.32
C ILE A 103 -21.68 -3.91 14.05
N GLU A 104 -21.65 -3.86 15.38
CA GLU A 104 -22.81 -3.56 16.22
C GLU A 104 -23.36 -2.15 15.94
N ALA A 105 -22.45 -1.19 15.71
CA ALA A 105 -22.81 0.17 15.30
C ALA A 105 -23.28 0.26 13.82
N GLY A 106 -23.26 -0.83 13.06
CA GLY A 106 -23.71 -0.87 11.67
C GLY A 106 -22.80 -0.15 10.68
N LYS A 107 -21.57 0.24 11.09
CA LYS A 107 -20.62 0.98 10.25
C LYS A 107 -19.86 0.08 9.26
N ILE A 108 -19.68 -1.18 9.61
CA ILE A 108 -19.00 -2.16 8.77
C ILE A 108 -19.84 -3.41 8.59
N GLU A 109 -19.62 -4.12 7.50
CA GLU A 109 -20.22 -5.41 7.23
C GLU A 109 -19.17 -6.51 7.26
N LYS A 110 -19.54 -7.64 7.87
CA LYS A 110 -18.71 -8.84 7.90
C LYS A 110 -19.10 -9.75 6.75
N ILE A 111 -18.14 -10.10 5.91
CA ILE A 111 -18.32 -10.97 4.75
C ILE A 111 -17.55 -12.26 4.97
N GLY A 112 -18.22 -13.39 4.73
CA GLY A 112 -17.63 -14.72 4.92
C GLY A 112 -17.54 -15.15 6.37
N GLY A 113 -16.84 -16.27 6.63
CA GLY A 113 -16.71 -16.85 7.96
C GLY A 113 -15.36 -17.55 8.21
N GLY A 114 -15.05 -17.79 9.47
CA GLY A 114 -13.84 -18.48 9.90
C GLY A 114 -12.56 -17.74 9.44
N ARG A 115 -11.66 -18.49 8.80
CA ARG A 115 -10.36 -17.99 8.34
C ARG A 115 -10.47 -16.96 7.19
N TYR A 116 -11.57 -16.98 6.44
CA TYR A 116 -11.80 -16.11 5.28
C TYR A 116 -12.68 -14.89 5.57
N THR A 117 -12.86 -14.54 6.85
CA THR A 117 -13.64 -13.37 7.26
C THR A 117 -13.00 -12.09 6.77
N LYS A 118 -13.76 -11.29 6.04
CA LYS A 118 -13.40 -9.96 5.57
C LYS A 118 -14.40 -8.92 6.06
N TYR A 119 -13.99 -7.68 6.04
CA TYR A 119 -14.80 -6.53 6.50
C TYR A 119 -14.81 -5.47 5.41
N THR A 120 -15.95 -4.81 5.23
CA THR A 120 -16.11 -3.69 4.31
C THR A 120 -16.82 -2.55 5.00
N TRP A 121 -16.50 -1.33 4.62
CA TRP A 121 -17.20 -0.14 5.11
C TRP A 121 -18.60 -0.07 4.50
N LYS A 122 -19.61 0.25 5.30
CA LYS A 122 -20.95 0.59 4.82
C LYS A 122 -21.03 2.09 4.60
N ASN A 123 -21.36 2.48 3.39
CA ASN A 123 -21.68 3.86 3.07
C ASN A 123 -23.09 4.22 3.54
#